data_ef5f0e5769a7f98ee9d341720352acb1
#
_entry.id   ef5f0e5769a7f98ee9d341720352acb1
#
_cell.length_a   1.000
_cell.length_b   1.000
_cell.length_c   1.000
_cell.angle_alpha   90.00
_cell.angle_beta   90.00
_cell.angle_gamma   90.00
#
_symmetry.space_group_name_H-M   'P 1'
#
loop_
_entity.id
_entity.type
_entity.pdbx_description
1 polymer ?
#
loop_
_entity_poly.entity_id
_entity_poly.type
_entity_poly.pdbx_seq_one_letter_code
_entity_poly.pdbx_strand_id
1 'polypeptide(L)'
;MLRTVSVPVALLRAAWFMENAAWDVESAKQGAVRSFLQPLGHKIPMFSTKDIAKTAVELLEESWQGVRVVELEGPARYSADDVAAALVGALGTKVRNEPVPRDSWEKLFRSQGMKNPLPRVRMLDGFNEVD
;
A
#
# COMPACT_ATOMS: atom_id res chain seq x y z
N MET A 1 16.23 -17.84 -2.05
CA MET A 1 15.47 -19.06 -1.81
C MET A 1 14.51 -19.39 -2.97
N LEU A 2 13.50 -18.59 -3.32
CA LEU A 2 12.58 -18.91 -4.44
C LEU A 2 13.26 -19.01 -5.82
N ARG A 3 14.41 -18.38 -6.01
CA ARG A 3 15.16 -18.40 -7.27
C ARG A 3 15.92 -19.70 -7.55
N THR A 4 15.93 -20.64 -6.61
CA THR A 4 16.66 -21.92 -6.70
C THR A 4 15.75 -23.13 -6.89
N VAL A 5 14.43 -22.91 -7.01
CA VAL A 5 13.49 -24.01 -7.27
C VAL A 5 13.47 -24.36 -8.76
N SER A 6 13.19 -25.62 -9.07
CA SER A 6 13.19 -26.15 -10.44
C SER A 6 11.87 -25.96 -11.20
N VAL A 7 10.90 -25.27 -10.57
CA VAL A 7 9.61 -24.95 -11.19
C VAL A 7 9.58 -23.49 -11.66
N PRO A 8 8.74 -23.14 -12.66
CA PRO A 8 8.52 -21.75 -13.04
C PRO A 8 8.04 -20.93 -11.85
N VAL A 9 8.65 -19.75 -11.64
CA VAL A 9 8.30 -18.84 -10.56
C VAL A 9 7.96 -17.46 -11.11
N ALA A 10 6.81 -16.91 -10.74
CA ALA A 10 6.50 -15.51 -10.94
C ALA A 10 6.54 -14.77 -9.59
N LEU A 11 7.33 -13.70 -9.53
CA LEU A 11 7.39 -12.78 -8.40
C LEU A 11 6.51 -11.58 -8.74
N LEU A 12 5.28 -11.59 -8.23
CA LEU A 12 4.32 -10.52 -8.44
C LEU A 12 4.57 -9.41 -7.40
N ARG A 13 5.08 -8.27 -7.86
CA ARG A 13 5.43 -7.13 -7.03
C ARG A 13 4.37 -6.05 -7.18
N ALA A 14 3.41 -6.10 -6.27
CA ALA A 14 2.32 -5.15 -6.25
C ALA A 14 2.72 -3.84 -5.56
N ALA A 15 2.20 -2.73 -6.08
CA ALA A 15 2.24 -1.42 -5.47
C ALA A 15 1.38 -1.34 -4.19
N TRP A 16 1.17 -0.15 -3.64
CA TRP A 16 0.29 0.07 -2.48
C TRP A 16 -1.15 -0.36 -2.79
N PHE A 17 -1.79 -1.07 -1.87
CA PHE A 17 -3.17 -1.52 -2.06
C PHE A 17 -4.16 -0.39 -1.81
N MET A 18 -5.02 -0.10 -2.80
CA MET A 18 -6.07 0.91 -2.66
C MET A 18 -7.03 0.59 -1.51
N GLU A 19 -7.26 -0.70 -1.26
CA GLU A 19 -8.13 -1.20 -0.18
C GLU A 19 -7.63 -0.86 1.22
N ASN A 20 -6.36 -0.46 1.37
CA ASN A 20 -5.85 0.04 2.65
C ASN A 20 -6.60 1.28 3.14
N ALA A 21 -7.18 2.08 2.23
CA ALA A 21 -8.03 3.22 2.57
C ALA A 21 -9.27 2.83 3.41
N ALA A 22 -9.70 1.57 3.35
CA ALA A 22 -10.81 1.09 4.15
C ALA A 22 -10.54 1.17 5.67
N TRP A 23 -9.27 1.08 6.08
CA TRP A 23 -8.88 1.21 7.49
C TRP A 23 -9.06 2.62 8.04
N ASP A 24 -9.11 3.61 7.15
CA ASP A 24 -9.23 5.03 7.51
C ASP A 24 -10.69 5.50 7.61
N VAL A 25 -11.67 4.66 7.18
CA VAL A 25 -13.08 5.06 7.11
C VAL A 25 -13.64 5.51 8.47
N GLU A 26 -13.35 4.76 9.54
CA GLU A 26 -13.89 5.10 10.86
C GLU A 26 -13.29 6.39 11.43
N SER A 27 -11.98 6.61 11.25
CA SER A 27 -11.33 7.85 11.64
C SER A 27 -11.77 9.04 10.76
N ALA A 28 -11.97 8.79 9.47
CA ALA A 28 -12.49 9.79 8.54
C ALA A 28 -13.91 10.26 8.92
N LYS A 29 -14.80 9.35 9.35
CA LYS A 29 -16.13 9.70 9.90
C LYS A 29 -16.03 10.62 11.11
N GLN A 30 -14.94 10.54 11.88
CA GLN A 30 -14.65 11.40 13.03
C GLN A 30 -13.93 12.69 12.62
N GLY A 31 -13.69 12.91 11.33
CA GLY A 31 -13.16 14.16 10.76
C GLY A 31 -11.64 14.18 10.53
N ALA A 32 -10.90 13.09 10.74
CA ALA A 32 -9.47 13.06 10.49
C ALA A 32 -8.97 11.67 10.04
N VAL A 33 -8.00 11.66 9.13
CA VAL A 33 -7.20 10.49 8.76
C VAL A 33 -5.76 10.72 9.19
N ARG A 34 -5.13 9.71 9.76
CA ARG A 34 -3.72 9.74 10.16
C ARG A 34 -2.88 8.90 9.21
N SER A 35 -2.13 9.56 8.34
CA SER A 35 -1.40 8.90 7.27
C SER A 35 0.05 8.58 7.63
N PHE A 36 0.47 7.37 7.25
CA PHE A 36 1.88 6.95 7.23
C PHE A 36 2.55 7.25 5.88
N LEU A 37 1.78 7.55 4.83
CA LEU A 37 2.30 7.99 3.55
C LEU A 37 2.67 9.47 3.64
N GLN A 38 3.92 9.81 3.40
CA GLN A 38 4.51 11.14 3.62
C GLN A 38 5.59 11.47 2.58
N PRO A 39 5.73 12.73 2.17
CA PRO A 39 4.84 13.88 2.45
C PRO A 39 3.42 13.64 1.95
N LEU A 40 2.39 14.27 2.54
CA LEU A 40 0.98 13.98 2.25
C LEU A 40 0.60 14.13 0.78
N GLY A 41 1.25 15.06 0.06
CA GLY A 41 1.06 15.26 -1.38
C GLY A 41 1.93 14.37 -2.27
N HIS A 42 2.82 13.53 -1.70
CA HIS A 42 3.67 12.63 -2.46
C HIS A 42 2.86 11.51 -3.10
N LYS A 43 2.98 11.37 -4.42
CA LYS A 43 2.21 10.41 -5.19
C LYS A 43 2.98 9.11 -5.36
N ILE A 44 2.39 8.02 -4.89
CA ILE A 44 2.93 6.68 -5.01
C ILE A 44 2.07 5.81 -5.94
N PRO A 45 2.64 4.75 -6.53
CA PRO A 45 1.84 3.80 -7.29
C PRO A 45 0.88 3.07 -6.35
N MET A 46 -0.38 2.96 -6.76
CA MET A 46 -1.42 2.21 -6.05
C MET A 46 -2.09 1.23 -6.99
N PHE A 47 -2.57 0.12 -6.44
CA PHE A 47 -3.16 -0.96 -7.22
C PHE A 47 -4.33 -1.62 -6.47
N SER A 48 -5.38 -2.02 -7.19
CA SER A 48 -6.50 -2.75 -6.60
C SER A 48 -6.13 -4.22 -6.38
N THR A 49 -6.50 -4.78 -5.22
CA THR A 49 -6.31 -6.21 -4.94
C THR A 49 -7.08 -7.10 -5.91
N LYS A 50 -8.20 -6.62 -6.45
CA LYS A 50 -8.96 -7.32 -7.50
C LYS A 50 -8.15 -7.47 -8.79
N ASP A 51 -7.44 -6.42 -9.20
CA ASP A 51 -6.62 -6.47 -10.42
C ASP A 51 -5.35 -7.29 -10.18
N ILE A 52 -4.79 -7.30 -8.97
CA ILE A 52 -3.71 -8.22 -8.60
C ILE A 52 -4.16 -9.68 -8.78
N ALA A 53 -5.34 -10.02 -8.28
CA ALA A 53 -5.90 -11.36 -8.41
C ALA A 53 -6.11 -11.75 -9.88
N LYS A 54 -6.61 -10.84 -10.72
CA LYS A 54 -6.79 -11.05 -12.16
C LYS A 54 -5.44 -11.35 -12.84
N THR A 55 -4.43 -10.52 -12.60
CA THR A 55 -3.09 -10.73 -13.16
C THR A 55 -2.47 -12.05 -12.67
N ALA A 56 -2.67 -12.41 -11.40
CA ALA A 56 -2.18 -13.69 -10.87
C ALA A 56 -2.82 -14.89 -11.61
N VAL A 57 -4.12 -14.84 -11.89
CA VAL A 57 -4.82 -15.88 -12.67
C VAL A 57 -4.26 -15.97 -14.09
N GLU A 58 -4.10 -14.83 -14.79
CA GLU A 58 -3.52 -14.78 -16.13
C GLU A 58 -2.11 -15.39 -16.15
N LEU A 59 -1.27 -15.07 -15.15
CA LEU A 59 0.06 -15.64 -15.03
C LEU A 59 0.05 -17.16 -14.79
N LEU A 60 -0.93 -17.69 -14.05
CA LEU A 60 -1.05 -19.13 -13.80
C LEU A 60 -1.43 -19.91 -15.06
N GLU A 61 -2.06 -19.26 -16.04
CA GLU A 61 -2.45 -19.83 -17.33
C GLU A 61 -1.31 -19.76 -18.37
N GLU A 62 -0.29 -18.94 -18.13
CA GLU A 62 0.87 -18.80 -19.01
C GLU A 62 1.92 -19.90 -18.75
N SER A 63 2.74 -20.19 -19.76
CA SER A 63 3.89 -21.08 -19.64
C SER A 63 5.19 -20.30 -19.79
N TRP A 64 6.14 -20.51 -18.84
CA TRP A 64 7.48 -19.95 -18.92
C TRP A 64 8.50 -20.87 -18.25
N GLN A 65 9.77 -20.49 -18.29
CA GLN A 65 10.84 -21.15 -17.58
C GLN A 65 11.57 -20.16 -16.68
N GLY A 66 12.10 -20.67 -15.56
CA GLY A 66 12.88 -19.87 -14.62
C GLY A 66 12.05 -18.88 -13.82
N VAL A 67 12.63 -17.72 -13.52
CA VAL A 67 12.03 -16.71 -12.65
C VAL A 67 11.63 -15.48 -13.46
N ARG A 68 10.36 -15.08 -13.37
CA ARG A 68 9.83 -13.79 -13.88
C ARG A 68 9.58 -12.84 -12.71
N VAL A 69 9.87 -11.58 -12.93
CA VAL A 69 9.42 -10.49 -12.05
C VAL A 69 8.37 -9.68 -12.80
N VAL A 70 7.20 -9.52 -12.19
CA VAL A 70 6.09 -8.76 -12.75
C VAL A 70 5.77 -7.62 -11.78
N GLU A 71 6.08 -6.40 -12.21
CA GLU A 71 5.74 -5.17 -11.48
C GLU A 71 4.29 -4.80 -11.77
N LEU A 72 3.51 -4.51 -10.73
CA LEU A 72 2.12 -4.10 -10.85
C LEU A 72 1.89 -2.72 -10.27
N GLU A 73 1.54 -1.81 -11.14
CA GLU A 73 1.11 -0.45 -10.81
C GLU A 73 -0.25 -0.17 -11.43
N GLY A 74 -1.07 0.66 -10.77
CA GLY A 74 -2.29 1.18 -11.37
C GLY A 74 -1.98 2.23 -12.46
N PRO A 75 -3.01 2.65 -13.21
CA PRO A 75 -2.85 3.60 -14.33
C PRO A 75 -2.48 5.01 -13.86
N ALA A 76 -2.61 5.31 -12.57
CA ALA A 76 -2.28 6.59 -11.98
C ALA A 76 -1.66 6.42 -10.58
N ARG A 77 -0.90 7.41 -10.18
CA ARG A 77 -0.33 7.50 -8.82
C ARG A 77 -1.17 8.43 -7.97
N TYR A 78 -1.32 8.09 -6.70
CA TYR A 78 -2.13 8.82 -5.74
C TYR A 78 -1.33 9.14 -4.48
N SER A 79 -1.67 10.28 -3.86
CA SER A 79 -1.10 10.72 -2.60
C SER A 79 -2.04 10.40 -1.42
N ALA A 80 -1.56 10.58 -0.20
CA ALA A 80 -2.40 10.52 0.99
C ALA A 80 -3.51 11.60 0.95
N ASP A 81 -3.24 12.76 0.37
CA ASP A 81 -4.24 13.81 0.19
C ASP A 81 -5.32 13.41 -0.83
N ASP A 82 -4.96 12.71 -1.91
CA ASP A 82 -5.94 12.18 -2.87
C ASP A 82 -6.86 11.14 -2.20
N VAL A 83 -6.32 10.27 -1.34
CA VAL A 83 -7.10 9.29 -0.57
C VAL A 83 -8.05 9.99 0.40
N ALA A 84 -7.57 11.00 1.13
CA ALA A 84 -8.43 11.79 2.03
C ALA A 84 -9.54 12.51 1.26
N ALA A 85 -9.25 13.09 0.10
CA ALA A 85 -10.24 13.73 -0.76
C ALA A 85 -11.31 12.72 -1.26
N ALA A 86 -10.91 11.50 -1.61
CA ALA A 86 -11.84 10.44 -1.97
C ALA A 86 -12.77 10.05 -0.81
N LEU A 87 -12.23 9.99 0.42
CA LEU A 87 -13.03 9.74 1.62
C LEU A 87 -14.03 10.88 1.90
N VAL A 88 -13.63 12.14 1.71
CA VAL A 88 -14.56 13.30 1.77
C VAL A 88 -15.71 13.11 0.78
N GLY A 89 -15.40 12.76 -0.48
CA GLY A 89 -16.41 12.54 -1.50
C GLY A 89 -17.38 11.39 -1.16
N ALA A 90 -16.85 10.30 -0.61
CA ALA A 90 -17.65 9.12 -0.27
C ALA A 90 -18.50 9.30 0.99
N LEU A 91 -17.98 10.00 2.01
CA LEU A 91 -18.63 10.15 3.31
C LEU A 91 -19.49 11.42 3.41
N GLY A 92 -19.28 12.40 2.53
CA GLY A 92 -19.95 13.70 2.59
C GLY A 92 -19.57 14.56 3.81
N THR A 93 -18.47 14.25 4.49
CA THR A 93 -17.97 14.94 5.67
C THR A 93 -16.59 15.53 5.41
N LYS A 94 -16.26 16.61 6.12
CA LYS A 94 -14.93 17.21 6.05
C LYS A 94 -13.91 16.31 6.78
N VAL A 95 -12.83 15.94 6.09
CA VAL A 95 -11.77 15.09 6.64
C VAL A 95 -10.44 15.83 6.57
N ARG A 96 -9.75 15.92 7.71
CA ARG A 96 -8.38 16.42 7.77
C ARG A 96 -7.42 15.25 7.55
N ASN A 97 -6.35 15.48 6.78
CA ASN A 97 -5.29 14.51 6.61
C ASN A 97 -4.08 14.95 7.45
N GLU A 98 -3.62 14.09 8.34
CA GLU A 98 -2.55 14.40 9.30
C GLU A 98 -1.44 13.35 9.17
N PRO A 99 -0.17 13.77 9.01
CA PRO A 99 0.93 12.82 8.98
C PRO A 99 1.19 12.26 10.38
N VAL A 100 1.39 10.96 10.50
CA VAL A 100 1.88 10.36 11.75
C VAL A 100 3.40 10.60 11.82
N PRO A 101 3.92 11.29 12.86
CA PRO A 101 5.36 11.54 12.97
C PRO A 101 6.19 10.27 12.84
N ARG A 102 7.20 10.30 11.95
CA ARG A 102 7.99 9.11 11.58
C ARG A 102 8.68 8.46 12.79
N ASP A 103 9.17 9.24 13.72
CA ASP A 103 9.84 8.80 14.94
C ASP A 103 8.90 8.07 15.92
N SER A 104 7.59 8.25 15.79
CA SER A 104 6.58 7.61 16.63
C SER A 104 6.14 6.21 16.14
N TRP A 105 6.47 5.82 14.89
CA TRP A 105 5.90 4.65 14.24
C TRP A 105 6.19 3.34 14.96
N GLU A 106 7.43 3.09 15.35
CA GLU A 106 7.78 1.84 16.05
C GLU A 106 7.03 1.69 17.37
N LYS A 107 6.98 2.78 18.16
CA LYS A 107 6.25 2.80 19.43
C LYS A 107 4.76 2.55 19.22
N LEU A 108 4.18 3.20 18.22
CA LEU A 108 2.77 3.05 17.87
C LEU A 108 2.44 1.61 17.45
N PHE A 109 3.23 1.01 16.55
CA PHE A 109 3.00 -0.36 16.12
C PHE A 109 3.19 -1.37 17.25
N ARG A 110 4.13 -1.15 18.15
CA ARG A 110 4.29 -1.98 19.37
C ARG A 110 3.08 -1.88 20.29
N SER A 111 2.54 -0.68 20.50
CA SER A 111 1.33 -0.48 21.31
C SER A 111 0.08 -1.16 20.71
N GLN A 112 0.07 -1.38 19.40
CA GLN A 112 -0.95 -2.14 18.68
C GLN A 112 -0.71 -3.66 18.67
N GLY A 113 0.27 -4.15 19.45
CA GLY A 113 0.58 -5.58 19.60
C GLY A 113 1.59 -6.15 18.60
N MET A 114 2.21 -5.31 17.75
CA MET A 114 3.21 -5.78 16.81
C MET A 114 4.55 -6.05 17.53
N LYS A 115 4.96 -7.31 17.58
CA LYS A 115 6.23 -7.72 18.24
C LYS A 115 7.47 -7.19 17.51
N ASN A 116 7.46 -7.21 16.18
CA ASN A 116 8.56 -6.70 15.35
C ASN A 116 8.03 -5.70 14.32
N PRO A 117 8.02 -4.39 14.61
CA PRO A 117 7.51 -3.36 13.70
C PRO A 117 8.47 -3.00 12.56
N LEU A 118 9.75 -3.36 12.66
CA LEU A 118 10.79 -2.89 11.75
C LEU A 118 10.53 -3.21 10.26
N PRO A 119 10.06 -4.42 9.88
CA PRO A 119 9.72 -4.68 8.48
C PRO A 119 8.61 -3.77 7.94
N ARG A 120 7.58 -3.47 8.77
CA ARG A 120 6.50 -2.55 8.38
C ARG A 120 7.01 -1.11 8.24
N VAL A 121 7.83 -0.68 9.15
CA VAL A 121 8.46 0.66 9.10
C VAL A 121 9.29 0.82 7.83
N ARG A 122 10.15 -0.15 7.51
CA ARG A 122 10.97 -0.12 6.29
C ARG A 122 10.13 -0.16 5.00
N MET A 123 9.03 -0.91 5.01
CA MET A 123 8.10 -0.94 3.88
C MET A 123 7.50 0.45 3.64
N LEU A 124 7.03 1.12 4.70
CA LEU A 124 6.46 2.47 4.62
C LEU A 124 7.51 3.51 4.18
N ASP A 125 8.73 3.43 4.73
CA ASP A 125 9.84 4.28 4.28
C ASP A 125 10.08 4.09 2.77
N GLY A 126 10.12 2.84 2.30
CA GLY A 126 10.30 2.54 0.88
C GLY A 126 9.21 3.16 0.00
N PHE A 127 7.94 3.15 0.41
CA PHE A 127 6.87 3.83 -0.34
C PHE A 127 7.00 5.37 -0.30
N ASN A 128 7.48 5.92 0.80
CA ASN A 128 7.65 7.37 0.93
C ASN A 128 8.88 7.90 0.17
N GLU A 129 9.82 7.03 -0.23
CA GLU A 129 11.04 7.35 -0.98
C GLU A 129 10.92 7.06 -2.49
N VAL A 130 9.83 6.43 -2.93
CA VAL A 130 9.62 6.09 -4.36
C VAL A 130 9.36 7.36 -5.17
N ASP A 131 10.18 7.59 -6.21
CA ASP A 131 10.02 8.67 -7.20
C ASP A 131 8.99 8.31 -8.30
#